data_224ff46e4dfe556112ae73806f398bb2
#
_entry.id   224ff46e4dfe556112ae73806f398bb2
#
_cell.length_a   1.000
_cell.length_b   1.000
_cell.length_c   1.000
_cell.angle_alpha   90.00
_cell.angle_beta   90.00
_cell.angle_gamma   90.00
#
_symmetry.space_group_name_H-M   'P 1'
#
loop_
_entity.id
_entity.type
_entity.pdbx_description
1 polymer ?
#
loop_
_entity_poly.entity_id
_entity_poly.type
_entity_poly.pdbx_seq_one_letter_code
_entity_poly.pdbx_strand_id
1 'polypeptide(L)'
;MKKHLLSALLAMCLVTTAFAQQGKVYETRTVKSKILGMERSYSIYLPAGYDEGDGSYPVLYLLHGLGDNHTGWVQFGQVQYIADKAIAEGKSAPMIIVMPDADTVHKGYFNLLDGTYNYEDFFFQELIPHIEKTYRVRAESRYRAISGLSMGGGGALFYALHY
;
A
#
# COMPACT_ATOMS: atom_id res chain seq x y z
N MET A 1 17.70 -27.63 -59.48
CA MET A 1 17.76 -26.27 -58.90
C MET A 1 16.37 -25.78 -58.49
N LYS A 2 15.71 -26.34 -57.46
CA LYS A 2 14.38 -25.89 -56.93
C LYS A 2 14.08 -26.39 -55.51
N LYS A 3 15.07 -26.48 -54.60
CA LYS A 3 14.83 -26.99 -53.23
C LYS A 3 15.40 -26.15 -52.08
N HIS A 4 15.83 -24.91 -52.29
CA HIS A 4 16.44 -24.09 -51.23
C HIS A 4 15.77 -22.73 -50.97
N LEU A 5 14.51 -22.56 -51.37
CA LEU A 5 13.81 -21.27 -51.21
C LEU A 5 12.68 -21.31 -50.16
N LEU A 6 12.60 -22.33 -49.32
CA LEU A 6 11.47 -22.46 -48.36
C LEU A 6 11.87 -22.47 -46.89
N SER A 7 13.12 -22.13 -46.57
CA SER A 7 13.58 -22.17 -45.16
C SER A 7 13.91 -20.78 -44.56
N ALA A 8 13.58 -19.70 -45.24
CA ALA A 8 13.93 -18.34 -44.79
C ALA A 8 12.74 -17.54 -44.20
N LEU A 9 11.61 -18.16 -43.90
CA LEU A 9 10.37 -17.43 -43.57
C LEU A 9 9.75 -17.82 -42.22
N LEU A 10 10.52 -18.22 -41.22
CA LEU A 10 9.94 -18.50 -39.90
C LEU A 10 10.88 -18.16 -38.74
N ALA A 11 11.52 -17.01 -38.79
CA ALA A 11 12.15 -16.42 -37.62
C ALA A 11 11.68 -14.97 -37.44
N MET A 12 10.37 -14.77 -37.51
CA MET A 12 9.76 -13.55 -37.01
C MET A 12 9.67 -13.72 -35.49
N CYS A 13 10.78 -13.38 -34.80
CA CYS A 13 10.78 -13.22 -33.35
C CYS A 13 9.64 -12.27 -33.00
N LEU A 14 8.56 -12.81 -32.47
CA LEU A 14 7.57 -12.08 -31.68
C LEU A 14 8.31 -11.53 -30.47
N VAL A 15 8.91 -10.36 -30.61
CA VAL A 15 9.29 -9.53 -29.45
C VAL A 15 7.96 -9.05 -28.87
N THR A 16 7.32 -9.88 -28.07
CA THR A 16 6.28 -9.43 -27.18
C THR A 16 6.96 -8.51 -26.16
N THR A 17 6.88 -7.21 -26.40
CA THR A 17 7.14 -6.24 -25.33
C THR A 17 6.14 -6.55 -24.22
N ALA A 18 6.55 -7.34 -23.25
CA ALA A 18 5.80 -7.47 -22.01
C ALA A 18 5.84 -6.08 -21.38
N PHE A 19 4.79 -5.30 -21.56
CA PHE A 19 4.57 -4.14 -20.72
C PHE A 19 4.52 -4.66 -19.28
N ALA A 20 5.47 -4.26 -18.46
CA ALA A 20 5.42 -4.60 -17.06
C ALA A 20 4.07 -4.11 -16.52
N GLN A 21 3.26 -5.05 -16.06
CA GLN A 21 1.95 -4.74 -15.49
C GLN A 21 2.19 -3.85 -14.28
N GLN A 22 1.49 -2.72 -14.21
CA GLN A 22 1.64 -1.76 -13.12
C GLN A 22 0.60 -2.00 -12.03
N GLY A 23 0.99 -1.74 -10.79
CA GLY A 23 0.05 -1.66 -9.68
C GLY A 23 -0.91 -0.48 -9.82
N LYS A 24 -1.95 -0.47 -9.01
CA LYS A 24 -3.00 0.57 -9.02
C LYS A 24 -3.00 1.32 -7.70
N VAL A 25 -3.16 2.64 -7.77
CA VAL A 25 -3.33 3.50 -6.59
C VAL A 25 -4.74 4.07 -6.57
N TYR A 26 -5.36 4.03 -5.40
CA TYR A 26 -6.65 4.67 -5.12
C TYR A 26 -6.46 5.65 -3.97
N GLU A 27 -6.66 6.94 -4.24
CA GLU A 27 -6.42 8.04 -3.27
C GLU A 27 -7.67 8.47 -2.50
N THR A 28 -8.85 7.97 -2.87
CA THR A 28 -10.14 8.45 -2.33
C THR A 28 -10.89 7.37 -1.59
N ARG A 29 -10.21 6.56 -0.81
CA ARG A 29 -10.85 5.55 0.04
C ARG A 29 -11.12 6.12 1.42
N THR A 30 -12.22 5.69 2.03
CA THR A 30 -12.61 6.11 3.37
C THR A 30 -12.99 4.92 4.24
N VAL A 31 -12.85 5.10 5.53
CA VAL A 31 -13.34 4.20 6.57
C VAL A 31 -14.15 5.02 7.59
N LYS A 32 -15.35 4.57 7.92
CA LYS A 32 -16.16 5.17 8.97
C LYS A 32 -15.64 4.70 10.33
N SER A 33 -15.22 5.65 11.13
CA SER A 33 -14.76 5.38 12.49
C SER A 33 -15.83 5.73 13.51
N LYS A 34 -16.18 4.78 14.36
CA LYS A 34 -16.99 5.00 15.56
C LYS A 34 -16.15 5.59 16.69
N ILE A 35 -14.89 5.16 16.79
CA ILE A 35 -13.93 5.61 17.81
C ILE A 35 -13.65 7.12 17.63
N LEU A 36 -13.42 7.56 16.39
CA LEU A 36 -13.15 8.99 16.09
C LEU A 36 -14.42 9.81 15.82
N GLY A 37 -15.58 9.16 15.65
CA GLY A 37 -16.84 9.82 15.32
C GLY A 37 -16.88 10.47 13.94
N MET A 38 -16.02 10.04 13.00
CA MET A 38 -15.88 10.65 11.66
C MET A 38 -15.43 9.62 10.61
N GLU A 39 -15.47 10.01 9.36
CA GLU A 39 -14.77 9.27 8.29
C GLU A 39 -13.31 9.68 8.25
N ARG A 40 -12.44 8.68 8.06
CA ARG A 40 -11.00 8.90 7.82
C ARG A 40 -10.65 8.41 6.41
N SER A 41 -9.89 9.23 5.71
CA SER A 41 -9.38 8.90 4.38
C SER A 41 -8.14 8.02 4.44
N TYR A 42 -7.93 7.23 3.41
CA TYR A 42 -6.67 6.55 3.15
C TYR A 42 -6.45 6.39 1.65
N SER A 43 -5.19 6.39 1.24
CA SER A 43 -4.78 5.91 -0.06
C SER A 43 -4.33 4.46 0.03
N ILE A 44 -4.47 3.71 -1.06
CA ILE A 44 -4.03 2.33 -1.13
C ILE A 44 -3.38 2.03 -2.48
N TYR A 45 -2.23 1.36 -2.44
CA TYR A 45 -1.60 0.75 -3.59
C TYR A 45 -1.89 -0.75 -3.59
N LEU A 46 -2.34 -1.26 -4.72
CA LEU A 46 -2.55 -2.67 -5.01
C LEU A 46 -1.52 -3.11 -6.05
N PRO A 47 -0.76 -4.20 -5.83
CA PRO A 47 0.31 -4.62 -6.74
C PRO A 47 -0.24 -5.08 -8.09
N ALA A 48 0.63 -5.07 -9.09
CA ALA A 48 0.32 -5.63 -10.40
C ALA A 48 -0.23 -7.06 -10.28
N GLY A 49 -1.25 -7.39 -11.07
CA GLY A 49 -1.92 -8.69 -11.02
C GLY A 49 -2.91 -8.85 -9.87
N TYR A 50 -3.15 -7.81 -9.07
CA TYR A 50 -4.12 -7.90 -7.97
C TYR A 50 -5.52 -8.27 -8.46
N ASP A 51 -6.02 -7.64 -9.51
CA ASP A 51 -7.40 -7.88 -9.99
C ASP A 51 -7.56 -9.20 -10.77
N GLU A 52 -6.49 -9.75 -11.30
CA GLU A 52 -6.49 -10.95 -12.15
C GLU A 52 -6.35 -12.26 -11.34
N GLY A 53 -5.89 -12.18 -10.09
CA GLY A 53 -5.63 -13.33 -9.22
C GLY A 53 -6.53 -13.39 -8.00
N ASP A 54 -6.43 -14.47 -7.26
CA ASP A 54 -7.12 -14.71 -5.99
C ASP A 54 -6.18 -14.74 -4.77
N GLY A 55 -4.88 -14.54 -5.00
CA GLY A 55 -3.85 -14.56 -3.97
C GLY A 55 -4.00 -13.47 -2.93
N SER A 56 -3.51 -13.74 -1.70
CA SER A 56 -3.45 -12.78 -0.60
C SER A 56 -2.04 -12.21 -0.45
N TYR A 57 -1.94 -10.96 -0.04
CA TYR A 57 -0.72 -10.18 -0.01
C TYR A 57 -0.35 -9.74 1.41
N PRO A 58 0.95 -9.64 1.74
CA PRO A 58 1.37 -8.90 2.91
C PRO A 58 0.96 -7.43 2.79
N VAL A 59 0.84 -6.73 3.90
CA VAL A 59 0.44 -5.32 3.94
C VAL A 59 1.49 -4.46 4.64
N LEU A 60 1.82 -3.33 4.04
CA LEU A 60 2.60 -2.25 4.62
C LEU A 60 1.68 -1.08 4.95
N TYR A 61 1.64 -0.68 6.22
CA TYR A 61 1.03 0.60 6.63
C TYR A 61 2.12 1.67 6.60
N LEU A 62 1.95 2.68 5.73
CA LEU A 62 2.94 3.71 5.46
C LEU A 62 2.44 5.07 5.95
N LEU A 63 2.98 5.53 7.08
CA LEU A 63 2.53 6.70 7.82
C LEU A 63 3.20 7.99 7.30
N HIS A 64 2.43 9.04 7.08
CA HIS A 64 2.92 10.34 6.62
C HIS A 64 3.48 11.21 7.76
N GLY A 65 4.21 12.27 7.43
CA GLY A 65 4.79 13.22 8.38
C GLY A 65 3.81 14.30 8.83
N LEU A 66 4.28 15.18 9.72
CA LEU A 66 3.51 16.32 10.20
C LEU A 66 3.15 17.25 9.02
N GLY A 67 1.90 17.73 8.99
CA GLY A 67 1.40 18.64 7.96
C GLY A 67 1.08 18.00 6.62
N ASP A 68 1.24 16.68 6.49
CA ASP A 68 0.90 15.90 5.30
C ASP A 68 -0.40 15.12 5.52
N ASN A 69 -0.81 14.29 4.56
CA ASN A 69 -2.02 13.49 4.59
C ASN A 69 -1.83 12.16 3.83
N HIS A 70 -2.91 11.42 3.64
CA HIS A 70 -2.92 10.11 2.96
C HIS A 70 -2.43 10.14 1.50
N THR A 71 -2.39 11.31 0.83
CA THR A 71 -1.94 11.40 -0.57
C THR A 71 -0.46 11.69 -0.73
N GLY A 72 0.23 12.13 0.33
CA GLY A 72 1.62 12.60 0.26
C GLY A 72 2.60 11.56 -0.28
N TRP A 73 2.47 10.32 0.13
CA TRP A 73 3.30 9.22 -0.39
C TRP A 73 3.05 8.91 -1.87
N VAL A 74 1.84 9.18 -2.36
CA VAL A 74 1.52 9.04 -3.78
C VAL A 74 2.09 10.20 -4.58
N GLN A 75 1.79 11.43 -4.16
CA GLN A 75 2.07 12.64 -4.93
C GLN A 75 3.54 13.08 -4.86
N PHE A 76 4.16 12.96 -3.70
CA PHE A 76 5.55 13.38 -3.48
C PHE A 76 6.50 12.19 -3.33
N GLY A 77 6.05 11.09 -2.69
CA GLY A 77 6.85 9.89 -2.45
C GLY A 77 6.90 8.93 -3.64
N GLN A 78 6.09 9.14 -4.67
CA GLN A 78 6.03 8.29 -5.88
C GLN A 78 5.90 6.79 -5.55
N VAL A 79 5.11 6.46 -4.53
CA VAL A 79 5.03 5.11 -3.95
C VAL A 79 4.73 4.03 -4.99
N GLN A 80 3.85 4.30 -5.97
CA GLN A 80 3.51 3.36 -7.02
C GLN A 80 4.73 3.00 -7.86
N TYR A 81 5.44 4.00 -8.37
CA TYR A 81 6.63 3.77 -9.21
C TYR A 81 7.72 3.00 -8.47
N ILE A 82 7.97 3.37 -7.21
CA ILE A 82 9.00 2.71 -6.39
C ILE A 82 8.61 1.27 -6.07
N ALA A 83 7.35 1.02 -5.70
CA ALA A 83 6.86 -0.33 -5.40
C ALA A 83 6.88 -1.22 -6.65
N ASP A 84 6.33 -0.76 -7.77
CA ASP A 84 6.34 -1.50 -9.04
C ASP A 84 7.75 -1.87 -9.47
N LYS A 85 8.68 -0.91 -9.39
CA LYS A 85 10.08 -1.13 -9.73
C LYS A 85 10.75 -2.14 -8.80
N ALA A 86 10.57 -2.02 -7.49
CA ALA A 86 11.16 -2.93 -6.52
C ALA A 86 10.63 -4.36 -6.69
N ILE A 87 9.34 -4.52 -6.97
CA ILE A 87 8.71 -5.82 -7.23
C ILE A 87 9.24 -6.41 -8.53
N ALA A 88 9.27 -5.63 -9.62
CA ALA A 88 9.76 -6.09 -10.93
C ALA A 88 11.24 -6.51 -10.91
N GLU A 89 12.06 -5.84 -10.09
CA GLU A 89 13.49 -6.16 -9.90
C GLU A 89 13.71 -7.31 -8.88
N GLY A 90 12.66 -7.91 -8.32
CA GLY A 90 12.76 -8.96 -7.31
C GLY A 90 13.33 -8.52 -5.96
N LYS A 91 13.40 -7.20 -5.71
CA LYS A 91 13.88 -6.62 -4.45
C LYS A 91 12.82 -6.61 -3.37
N SER A 92 11.56 -6.73 -3.74
CA SER A 92 10.42 -6.80 -2.85
C SER A 92 9.40 -7.82 -3.32
N ALA A 93 8.74 -8.49 -2.39
CA ALA A 93 7.54 -9.27 -2.72
C ALA A 93 6.38 -8.34 -3.08
N PRO A 94 5.45 -8.76 -3.94
CA PRO A 94 4.20 -8.04 -4.14
C PRO A 94 3.47 -7.84 -2.81
N MET A 95 3.06 -6.59 -2.52
CA MET A 95 2.39 -6.23 -1.27
C MET A 95 1.33 -5.16 -1.50
N ILE A 96 0.38 -5.08 -0.60
CA ILE A 96 -0.56 -3.95 -0.48
C ILE A 96 0.12 -2.87 0.37
N ILE A 97 -0.01 -1.58 -0.03
CA ILE A 97 0.48 -0.47 0.79
C ILE A 97 -0.71 0.42 1.14
N VAL A 98 -0.95 0.60 2.42
CA VAL A 98 -2.03 1.45 2.97
C VAL A 98 -1.42 2.70 3.55
N MET A 99 -1.88 3.85 3.11
CA MET A 99 -1.41 5.18 3.53
C MET A 99 -2.58 5.91 4.21
N PRO A 100 -2.75 5.78 5.53
CA PRO A 100 -3.87 6.40 6.23
C PRO A 100 -3.59 7.87 6.53
N ASP A 101 -4.66 8.66 6.63
CA ASP A 101 -4.63 10.03 7.10
C ASP A 101 -4.78 10.09 8.62
N ALA A 102 -3.88 10.78 9.30
CA ALA A 102 -3.88 10.94 10.76
C ALA A 102 -4.22 12.34 11.26
N ASP A 103 -4.59 13.27 10.37
CA ASP A 103 -4.87 14.69 10.74
C ASP A 103 -3.74 15.31 11.60
N THR A 104 -2.52 15.19 11.11
CA THR A 104 -1.31 15.43 11.90
C THR A 104 -1.01 16.90 12.19
N VAL A 105 -1.81 17.84 11.69
CA VAL A 105 -1.66 19.27 12.01
C VAL A 105 -2.03 19.53 13.48
N HIS A 106 -3.03 18.82 13.99
CA HIS A 106 -3.56 19.04 15.33
C HIS A 106 -3.50 17.82 16.24
N LYS A 107 -3.37 16.63 15.70
CA LYS A 107 -3.55 15.37 16.43
C LYS A 107 -2.38 14.42 16.16
N GLY A 108 -2.52 13.37 15.41
CA GLY A 108 -1.43 12.45 15.07
C GLY A 108 -1.79 11.00 15.30
N TYR A 109 -0.78 10.15 15.45
CA TYR A 109 -0.94 8.70 15.48
C TYR A 109 -1.25 8.12 16.87
N PHE A 110 -1.28 8.92 17.92
CA PHE A 110 -1.47 8.47 19.31
C PHE A 110 -2.87 8.78 19.83
N ASN A 111 -3.28 8.06 20.84
CA ASN A 111 -4.43 8.46 21.65
C ASN A 111 -4.06 9.69 22.47
N LEU A 112 -4.94 10.71 22.48
CA LEU A 112 -4.75 11.85 23.37
C LEU A 112 -5.09 11.48 24.80
N LEU A 113 -4.34 12.01 25.75
CA LEU A 113 -4.49 11.70 27.17
C LEU A 113 -5.86 12.10 27.74
N ASP A 114 -6.51 13.10 27.12
CA ASP A 114 -7.86 13.55 27.50
C ASP A 114 -8.98 12.73 26.86
N GLY A 115 -8.62 11.73 26.05
CA GLY A 115 -9.57 10.84 25.36
C GLY A 115 -10.37 11.48 24.23
N THR A 116 -10.08 12.72 23.85
CA THR A 116 -10.84 13.43 22.80
C THR A 116 -10.51 12.96 21.39
N TYR A 117 -9.38 12.26 21.21
CA TYR A 117 -8.98 11.69 19.93
C TYR A 117 -8.14 10.43 20.15
N ASN A 118 -8.68 9.29 19.78
CA ASN A 118 -8.09 7.97 20.04
C ASN A 118 -7.68 7.31 18.73
N TYR A 119 -6.65 7.89 18.05
CA TYR A 119 -6.22 7.41 16.73
C TYR A 119 -5.56 6.04 16.78
N GLU A 120 -4.80 5.74 17.81
CA GLU A 120 -4.19 4.42 18.03
C GLU A 120 -5.27 3.33 18.10
N ASP A 121 -6.32 3.55 18.90
CA ASP A 121 -7.46 2.64 18.97
C ASP A 121 -8.16 2.48 17.62
N PHE A 122 -8.40 3.59 16.92
CA PHE A 122 -8.95 3.55 15.57
C PHE A 122 -8.07 2.71 14.63
N PHE A 123 -6.76 2.91 14.66
CA PHE A 123 -5.83 2.20 13.78
C PHE A 123 -5.90 0.69 13.98
N PHE A 124 -5.84 0.21 15.22
CA PHE A 124 -5.83 -1.22 15.52
C PHE A 124 -7.21 -1.87 15.54
N GLN A 125 -8.24 -1.17 16.00
CA GLN A 125 -9.56 -1.76 16.20
C GLN A 125 -10.52 -1.53 15.03
N GLU A 126 -10.27 -0.55 14.16
CA GLU A 126 -11.15 -0.25 13.03
C GLU A 126 -10.43 -0.26 11.68
N LEU A 127 -9.29 0.44 11.52
CA LEU A 127 -8.63 0.52 10.21
C LEU A 127 -8.05 -0.83 9.78
N ILE A 128 -7.24 -1.49 10.60
CA ILE A 128 -6.67 -2.80 10.25
C ILE A 128 -7.78 -3.81 9.93
N PRO A 129 -8.80 -4.02 10.76
CA PRO A 129 -9.91 -4.93 10.43
C PRO A 129 -10.68 -4.54 9.16
N HIS A 130 -10.85 -3.24 8.89
CA HIS A 130 -11.46 -2.77 7.65
C HIS A 130 -10.64 -3.16 6.42
N ILE A 131 -9.32 -2.96 6.46
CA ILE A 131 -8.43 -3.33 5.36
C ILE A 131 -8.44 -4.85 5.13
N GLU A 132 -8.36 -5.63 6.20
CA GLU A 132 -8.38 -7.10 6.12
C GLU A 132 -9.70 -7.68 5.60
N LYS A 133 -10.81 -7.00 5.86
CA LYS A 133 -12.13 -7.38 5.34
C LYS A 133 -12.34 -6.96 3.89
N THR A 134 -11.73 -5.84 3.48
CA THR A 134 -12.00 -5.21 2.17
C THR A 134 -11.06 -5.71 1.09
N TYR A 135 -9.82 -6.04 1.46
CA TYR A 135 -8.77 -6.42 0.52
C TYR A 135 -8.21 -7.81 0.84
N ARG A 136 -7.62 -8.44 -0.16
CA ARG A 136 -6.99 -9.76 0.01
C ARG A 136 -5.63 -9.63 0.69
N VAL A 137 -5.62 -9.42 1.99
CA VAL A 137 -4.42 -9.38 2.82
C VAL A 137 -4.21 -10.71 3.55
N ARG A 138 -2.96 -10.99 3.88
CA ARG A 138 -2.60 -12.04 4.85
C ARG A 138 -2.74 -11.46 6.24
N ALA A 139 -3.82 -11.81 6.96
CA ALA A 139 -4.22 -11.18 8.21
C ALA A 139 -3.34 -11.54 9.43
N GLU A 140 -2.30 -12.34 9.28
CA GLU A 140 -1.38 -12.70 10.36
C GLU A 140 -0.37 -11.59 10.60
N SER A 141 0.02 -11.34 11.87
CA SER A 141 0.94 -10.27 12.25
C SER A 141 2.27 -10.29 11.51
N ARG A 142 2.83 -11.47 11.24
CA ARG A 142 4.08 -11.64 10.47
C ARG A 142 4.02 -11.12 9.03
N TYR A 143 2.82 -10.86 8.49
CA TYR A 143 2.61 -10.29 7.16
C TYR A 143 2.18 -8.83 7.20
N ARG A 144 2.21 -8.20 8.38
CA ARG A 144 2.01 -6.77 8.54
C ARG A 144 3.35 -6.09 8.79
N ALA A 145 3.57 -5.01 8.07
CA ALA A 145 4.70 -4.12 8.31
C ALA A 145 4.17 -2.70 8.51
N ILE A 146 4.92 -1.90 9.23
CA ILE A 146 4.63 -0.49 9.42
C ILE A 146 5.91 0.31 9.23
N SER A 147 5.79 1.46 8.57
CA SER A 147 6.87 2.41 8.35
C SER A 147 6.31 3.82 8.28
N GLY A 148 7.16 4.83 8.32
CA GLY A 148 6.70 6.21 8.19
C GLY A 148 7.82 7.23 8.16
N LEU A 149 7.47 8.46 7.83
CA LEU A 149 8.38 9.60 7.76
C LEU A 149 8.17 10.50 8.99
N SER A 150 9.26 10.95 9.64
CA SER A 150 9.21 11.95 10.71
C SER A 150 8.23 11.55 11.81
N MET A 151 7.16 12.28 12.02
CA MET A 151 6.11 11.95 12.99
C MET A 151 5.49 10.56 12.73
N GLY A 152 5.29 10.20 11.47
CA GLY A 152 4.87 8.83 11.08
C GLY A 152 5.92 7.78 11.41
N GLY A 153 7.22 8.12 11.36
CA GLY A 153 8.31 7.27 11.82
C GLY A 153 8.22 7.01 13.34
N GLY A 154 7.92 8.03 14.13
CA GLY A 154 7.65 7.91 15.57
C GLY A 154 6.44 7.02 15.85
N GLY A 155 5.33 7.22 15.12
CA GLY A 155 4.14 6.38 15.22
C GLY A 155 4.44 4.91 14.85
N ALA A 156 5.16 4.70 13.76
CA ALA A 156 5.54 3.36 13.32
C ALA A 156 6.41 2.62 14.34
N LEU A 157 7.41 3.30 14.90
CA LEU A 157 8.27 2.72 15.95
C LEU A 157 7.47 2.37 17.21
N PHE A 158 6.62 3.28 17.66
CA PHE A 158 5.78 3.06 18.83
C PHE A 158 4.84 1.86 18.62
N TYR A 159 4.13 1.81 17.49
CA TYR A 159 3.22 0.71 17.19
C TYR A 159 3.94 -0.63 17.08
N ALA A 160 5.12 -0.65 16.45
CA ALA A 160 5.91 -1.89 16.31
C ALA A 160 6.44 -2.43 17.66
N LEU A 161 6.69 -1.55 18.64
CA LEU A 161 7.17 -1.95 19.96
C LEU A 161 6.02 -2.30 20.92
N HIS A 162 4.83 -1.73 20.71
CA HIS A 162 3.70 -1.88 21.64
C HIS A 162 2.75 -3.01 21.22
N TYR A 163 2.66 -3.31 19.95
CA TYR A 163 1.79 -4.33 19.35
C TYR A 163 2.63 -5.36 18.57
#